data_68530469d036efa78f2a91a4af95c1e4
#
_entry.id   68530469d036efa78f2a91a4af95c1e4
#
_cell.length_a   1.000
_cell.length_b   1.000
_cell.length_c   1.000
_cell.angle_alpha   90.00
_cell.angle_beta   90.00
_cell.angle_gamma   90.00
#
_symmetry.space_group_name_H-M   'P 1'
#
loop_
_entity.id
_entity.type
_entity.pdbx_description
1 polymer ?
#
loop_
_entity_poly.entity_id
_entity_poly.type
_entity_poly.pdbx_seq_one_letter_code
_entity_poly.pdbx_strand_id
1 'polypeptide(L)'
;MHILVVNDDGPPNERVSPYVRPLVDELQSAGHLISVAIPAASRSWIGKAHLIEAELTAHLVHPDSFRPDGSWDSTYKPDPTTEDGAAGPQSDWVVIQNGTPASCTQLGLHNLFTDLPPIDLVISGPNHGRNASTIYNLSSGTVGGALEAVFCGKRGIAISFGSKDPQTDSVIAAAARLAVKLVGHLWRNWDERVELYNINIPMREDVEGQPVLYTRTLPYYWSRGCLYAETDRRKEEARRVLNGATNGVNGVHKETNGVNGVNGVNGVNGVNGVNGAHHGEPEAEAEAGTVSKQRHFKWSADLSDMKKRLQESEEGTDAHTVLNGSTSVTALRANFWHVPGLEGPIDLEL
;
A
#
# COMPACT_ATOMS: atom_id res chain seq x y z
N MET A 1 -2.48 -24.60 0.61
CA MET A 1 -1.23 -23.83 0.77
C MET A 1 -1.30 -23.04 2.06
N HIS A 2 -0.16 -22.77 2.67
CA HIS A 2 -0.05 -21.73 3.69
C HIS A 2 0.40 -20.41 3.02
N ILE A 3 -0.44 -19.40 3.08
CA ILE A 3 -0.22 -18.12 2.40
C ILE A 3 -0.04 -17.01 3.44
N LEU A 4 1.04 -16.25 3.33
CA LEU A 4 1.21 -15.02 4.08
C LEU A 4 0.63 -13.85 3.26
N VAL A 5 -0.32 -13.13 3.85
CA VAL A 5 -0.86 -11.90 3.28
C VAL A 5 -0.23 -10.70 3.99
N VAL A 6 0.32 -9.80 3.20
CA VAL A 6 0.84 -8.48 3.64
C VAL A 6 0.22 -7.38 2.78
N ASN A 7 0.29 -6.12 3.19
CA ASN A 7 -0.15 -4.99 2.36
C ASN A 7 0.62 -3.71 2.69
N ASP A 8 0.36 -2.63 1.97
CA ASP A 8 0.84 -1.29 2.28
C ASP A 8 -0.28 -0.30 2.64
N ASP A 9 -1.54 -0.74 2.56
CA ASP A 9 -2.69 0.10 2.94
C ASP A 9 -2.99 0.07 4.44
N GLY A 10 -2.51 -0.95 5.16
CA GLY A 10 -2.72 -1.14 6.61
C GLY A 10 -3.97 -1.95 6.93
N PRO A 11 -4.51 -1.82 8.17
CA PRO A 11 -5.68 -2.55 8.63
C PRO A 11 -6.92 -2.30 7.78
N PRO A 12 -7.91 -3.23 7.81
CA PRO A 12 -9.18 -3.05 7.12
C PRO A 12 -9.79 -1.68 7.43
N ASN A 13 -10.08 -0.90 6.40
CA ASN A 13 -10.57 0.47 6.50
C ASN A 13 -11.38 0.79 5.25
N GLU A 14 -12.60 1.32 5.40
CA GLU A 14 -13.49 1.61 4.27
C GLU A 14 -12.91 2.59 3.24
N ARG A 15 -12.00 3.49 3.67
CA ARG A 15 -11.45 4.54 2.80
C ARG A 15 -10.11 4.20 2.18
N VAL A 16 -9.23 3.53 2.93
CA VAL A 16 -7.82 3.37 2.52
C VAL A 16 -7.40 1.91 2.35
N SER A 17 -8.11 0.96 2.96
CA SER A 17 -7.79 -0.47 2.89
C SER A 17 -9.07 -1.34 2.79
N PRO A 18 -9.96 -1.09 1.81
CA PRO A 18 -11.27 -1.78 1.77
C PRO A 18 -11.19 -3.22 1.28
N TYR A 19 -10.05 -3.67 0.77
CA TYR A 19 -9.96 -4.90 -0.02
C TYR A 19 -9.26 -6.06 0.67
N VAL A 20 -8.49 -5.80 1.76
CA VAL A 20 -7.67 -6.85 2.39
C VAL A 20 -8.54 -7.92 3.05
N ARG A 21 -9.59 -7.54 3.78
CA ARG A 21 -10.47 -8.50 4.45
C ARG A 21 -11.22 -9.38 3.43
N PRO A 22 -11.89 -8.85 2.38
CA PRO A 22 -12.53 -9.65 1.35
C PRO A 22 -11.61 -10.64 0.64
N LEU A 23 -10.34 -10.26 0.39
CA LEU A 23 -9.38 -11.20 -0.20
C LEU A 23 -9.02 -12.33 0.77
N VAL A 24 -8.77 -12.02 2.04
CA VAL A 24 -8.44 -13.03 3.05
C VAL A 24 -9.59 -14.01 3.23
N ASP A 25 -10.82 -13.51 3.37
CA ASP A 25 -12.02 -14.33 3.53
C ASP A 25 -12.21 -15.30 2.33
N GLU A 26 -11.98 -14.81 1.11
CA GLU A 26 -12.08 -15.62 -0.10
C GLU A 26 -10.95 -16.67 -0.21
N LEU A 27 -9.71 -16.33 0.20
CA LEU A 27 -8.60 -17.29 0.27
C LEU A 27 -8.87 -18.40 1.29
N GLN A 28 -9.41 -18.07 2.47
CA GLN A 28 -9.80 -19.03 3.50
C GLN A 28 -10.93 -19.93 3.01
N SER A 29 -11.96 -19.34 2.35
CA SER A 29 -13.07 -20.08 1.75
C SER A 29 -12.61 -21.06 0.67
N ALA A 30 -11.51 -20.75 -0.02
CA ALA A 30 -10.86 -21.66 -0.97
C ALA A 30 -10.01 -22.76 -0.31
N GLY A 31 -10.00 -22.87 1.02
CA GLY A 31 -9.31 -23.89 1.79
C GLY A 31 -7.82 -23.66 2.01
N HIS A 32 -7.36 -22.42 1.95
CA HIS A 32 -5.98 -22.07 2.25
C HIS A 32 -5.80 -21.73 3.74
N LEU A 33 -4.66 -22.11 4.30
CA LEU A 33 -4.21 -21.59 5.59
C LEU A 33 -3.66 -20.19 5.36
N ILE A 34 -4.21 -19.19 6.06
CA ILE A 34 -3.85 -17.78 5.87
C ILE A 34 -3.27 -17.22 7.15
N SER A 35 -2.08 -16.64 7.03
CA SER A 35 -1.47 -15.77 8.03
C SER A 35 -1.44 -14.34 7.50
N VAL A 36 -1.74 -13.36 8.35
CA VAL A 36 -1.78 -11.95 7.96
C VAL A 36 -0.83 -11.14 8.81
N ALA A 37 0.09 -10.40 8.15
CA ALA A 37 0.99 -9.46 8.81
C ALA A 37 0.97 -8.12 8.04
N ILE A 38 0.44 -7.06 8.64
CA ILE A 38 0.21 -5.79 7.97
C ILE A 38 0.73 -4.61 8.80
N PRO A 39 1.15 -3.49 8.17
CA PRO A 39 1.55 -2.31 8.89
C PRO A 39 0.35 -1.66 9.59
N ALA A 40 0.57 -1.02 10.74
CA ALA A 40 -0.49 -0.35 11.50
C ALA A 40 -1.07 0.90 10.82
N ALA A 41 -0.43 1.40 9.78
CA ALA A 41 -0.87 2.56 9.01
C ALA A 41 -0.43 2.43 7.56
N SER A 42 -1.12 3.15 6.66
CA SER A 42 -0.78 3.17 5.24
C SER A 42 0.68 3.59 5.01
N ARG A 43 1.33 2.85 4.10
CA ARG A 43 2.72 3.01 3.65
C ARG A 43 2.78 3.22 2.13
N SER A 44 1.78 3.87 1.56
CA SER A 44 1.76 4.17 0.13
C SER A 44 3.06 4.85 -0.33
N TRP A 45 3.58 4.47 -1.48
CA TRP A 45 4.84 4.97 -2.05
C TRP A 45 6.11 4.62 -1.27
N ILE A 46 6.07 3.67 -0.34
CA ILE A 46 7.25 3.27 0.43
C ILE A 46 8.25 2.43 -0.38
N GLY A 47 7.80 1.81 -1.46
CA GLY A 47 8.62 0.84 -2.20
C GLY A 47 8.99 -0.38 -1.36
N LYS A 48 10.13 -1.00 -1.70
CA LYS A 48 10.75 -2.06 -0.88
C LYS A 48 11.71 -1.45 0.14
N ALA A 49 11.19 -0.97 1.25
CA ALA A 49 12.00 -0.30 2.27
C ALA A 49 11.85 -0.94 3.66
N HIS A 50 12.95 -0.92 4.42
CA HIS A 50 12.98 -1.20 5.85
C HIS A 50 13.36 0.09 6.61
N LEU A 51 12.69 0.33 7.73
CA LEU A 51 13.02 1.44 8.64
C LEU A 51 14.01 0.92 9.69
N ILE A 52 15.32 0.99 9.39
CA ILE A 52 16.38 0.30 10.14
C ILE A 52 16.44 0.75 11.61
N GLU A 53 16.18 2.03 11.90
CA GLU A 53 16.23 2.58 13.26
C GLU A 53 14.88 2.50 14.00
N ALA A 54 13.82 2.02 13.33
CA ALA A 54 12.51 1.95 13.96
C ALA A 54 12.37 0.68 14.81
N GLU A 55 11.90 0.83 16.02
CA GLU A 55 11.40 -0.27 16.82
C GLU A 55 10.03 -0.71 16.27
N LEU A 56 9.87 -2.01 16.03
CA LEU A 56 8.64 -2.60 15.49
C LEU A 56 7.89 -3.31 16.62
N THR A 57 6.62 -2.96 16.81
CA THR A 57 5.74 -3.63 17.76
C THR A 57 4.64 -4.39 17.02
N ALA A 58 4.53 -5.69 17.26
CA ALA A 58 3.50 -6.55 16.68
C ALA A 58 2.33 -6.70 17.66
N HIS A 59 1.11 -6.40 17.17
CA HIS A 59 -0.13 -6.58 17.89
C HIS A 59 -0.92 -7.73 17.28
N LEU A 60 -1.32 -8.70 18.09
CA LEU A 60 -2.26 -9.75 17.70
C LEU A 60 -3.67 -9.17 17.76
N VAL A 61 -4.39 -9.22 16.68
CA VAL A 61 -5.67 -8.53 16.49
C VAL A 61 -6.67 -9.48 15.85
N HIS A 62 -7.73 -9.80 16.56
CA HIS A 62 -8.82 -10.59 15.99
C HIS A 62 -9.46 -9.83 14.82
N PRO A 63 -9.69 -10.45 13.64
CA PRO A 63 -10.19 -9.75 12.47
C PRO A 63 -11.54 -9.05 12.68
N ASP A 64 -12.40 -9.55 13.56
CA ASP A 64 -13.70 -8.94 13.84
C ASP A 64 -13.62 -7.77 14.83
N SER A 65 -12.46 -7.51 15.42
CA SER A 65 -12.22 -6.35 16.26
C SER A 65 -11.93 -5.06 15.48
N PHE A 66 -11.67 -5.16 14.17
CA PHE A 66 -11.43 -3.97 13.35
C PHE A 66 -12.70 -3.14 13.18
N ARG A 67 -12.53 -1.83 13.23
CA ARG A 67 -13.57 -0.83 12.99
C ARG A 67 -13.44 -0.24 11.58
N PRO A 68 -14.49 0.40 11.04
CA PRO A 68 -14.49 0.98 9.70
C PRO A 68 -13.37 2.00 9.43
N ASP A 69 -12.83 2.61 10.47
CA ASP A 69 -11.72 3.57 10.40
C ASP A 69 -10.33 2.93 10.46
N GLY A 70 -10.25 1.60 10.56
CA GLY A 70 -9.01 0.84 10.66
C GLY A 70 -8.43 0.73 12.07
N SER A 71 -9.08 1.31 13.07
CA SER A 71 -8.77 1.03 14.47
C SER A 71 -9.29 -0.35 14.88
N TRP A 72 -8.82 -0.87 16.01
CA TRP A 72 -9.30 -2.15 16.54
C TRP A 72 -9.58 -2.06 18.03
N ASP A 73 -10.40 -2.98 18.51
CA ASP A 73 -10.69 -3.12 19.92
C ASP A 73 -9.71 -4.12 20.54
N SER A 74 -8.73 -3.63 21.31
CA SER A 74 -7.75 -4.47 22.00
C SER A 74 -8.34 -5.31 23.13
N THR A 75 -9.60 -5.08 23.49
CA THR A 75 -10.31 -5.83 24.53
C THR A 75 -11.29 -6.85 23.95
N TYR A 76 -11.40 -6.91 22.64
CA TYR A 76 -12.28 -7.85 21.94
C TYR A 76 -11.99 -9.29 22.35
N LYS A 77 -13.05 -10.03 22.62
CA LYS A 77 -12.98 -11.47 22.90
C LYS A 77 -13.97 -12.16 21.98
N PRO A 78 -13.50 -13.06 21.11
CA PRO A 78 -14.39 -13.85 20.28
C PRO A 78 -15.31 -14.73 21.15
N ASP A 79 -16.53 -14.95 20.69
CA ASP A 79 -17.48 -15.84 21.37
C ASP A 79 -16.99 -17.30 21.18
N PRO A 80 -16.66 -18.03 22.27
CA PRO A 80 -16.15 -19.38 22.19
C PRO A 80 -17.15 -20.39 21.60
N THR A 81 -18.40 -20.01 21.42
CA THR A 81 -19.45 -20.86 20.83
C THR A 81 -19.52 -20.73 19.30
N THR A 82 -18.84 -19.78 18.71
CA THR A 82 -18.76 -19.62 17.26
C THR A 82 -17.56 -20.39 16.69
N GLU A 83 -17.61 -20.72 15.40
CA GLU A 83 -16.47 -21.38 14.72
C GLU A 83 -15.19 -20.55 14.84
N ASP A 84 -15.31 -19.21 14.76
CA ASP A 84 -14.17 -18.27 14.90
C ASP A 84 -13.61 -18.26 16.34
N GLY A 85 -14.48 -18.33 17.36
CA GLY A 85 -14.04 -18.43 18.75
C GLY A 85 -13.41 -19.76 19.11
N ALA A 86 -13.79 -20.83 18.41
CA ALA A 86 -13.20 -22.16 18.56
C ALA A 86 -11.85 -22.31 17.85
N ALA A 87 -11.56 -21.45 16.86
CA ALA A 87 -10.30 -21.49 16.10
C ALA A 87 -9.09 -21.05 16.92
N GLY A 88 -9.29 -20.35 18.05
CA GLY A 88 -8.21 -19.91 18.95
C GLY A 88 -7.35 -18.78 18.36
N PRO A 89 -6.19 -18.47 18.98
CA PRO A 89 -5.33 -17.36 18.58
C PRO A 89 -4.71 -17.47 17.17
N GLN A 90 -4.87 -18.61 16.50
CA GLN A 90 -4.36 -18.82 15.14
C GLN A 90 -5.12 -18.05 14.06
N SER A 91 -6.29 -17.49 14.38
CA SER A 91 -7.06 -16.63 13.48
C SER A 91 -6.65 -15.15 13.56
N ASP A 92 -5.84 -14.75 14.55
CA ASP A 92 -5.46 -13.37 14.75
C ASP A 92 -4.54 -12.86 13.65
N TRP A 93 -4.82 -11.64 13.19
CA TRP A 93 -3.95 -10.90 12.31
C TRP A 93 -2.85 -10.22 13.13
N VAL A 94 -1.70 -10.03 12.52
CA VAL A 94 -0.59 -9.30 13.14
C VAL A 94 -0.52 -7.90 12.55
N VAL A 95 -0.79 -6.90 13.37
CA VAL A 95 -0.67 -5.47 13.00
C VAL A 95 0.64 -4.93 13.56
N ILE A 96 1.52 -4.44 12.66
CA ILE A 96 2.89 -4.06 13.01
C ILE A 96 3.04 -2.53 13.03
N GLN A 97 3.22 -1.97 14.22
CA GLN A 97 3.53 -0.57 14.39
C GLN A 97 4.92 -0.27 13.81
N ASN A 98 5.04 0.84 13.09
CA ASN A 98 6.22 1.21 12.30
C ASN A 98 6.61 0.20 11.21
N GLY A 99 5.76 -0.81 10.94
CA GLY A 99 5.96 -1.78 9.88
C GLY A 99 5.94 -1.15 8.48
N THR A 100 6.66 -1.78 7.56
CA THR A 100 6.54 -1.61 6.11
C THR A 100 6.09 -2.94 5.52
N PRO A 101 5.58 -3.00 4.28
CA PRO A 101 5.25 -4.29 3.66
C PRO A 101 6.44 -5.26 3.64
N ALA A 102 7.64 -4.77 3.37
CA ALA A 102 8.86 -5.57 3.40
C ALA A 102 9.15 -6.12 4.81
N SER A 103 9.09 -5.29 5.87
CA SER A 103 9.30 -5.77 7.23
C SER A 103 8.18 -6.72 7.69
N CYS A 104 6.92 -6.50 7.25
CA CYS A 104 5.83 -7.43 7.51
C CYS A 104 6.08 -8.81 6.87
N THR A 105 6.62 -8.81 5.63
CA THR A 105 7.02 -10.05 4.95
C THR A 105 8.14 -10.77 5.71
N GLN A 106 9.21 -10.07 6.10
CA GLN A 106 10.32 -10.65 6.86
C GLN A 106 9.85 -11.26 8.18
N LEU A 107 9.13 -10.47 8.99
CA LEU A 107 8.63 -10.93 10.28
C LEU A 107 7.64 -12.10 10.12
N GLY A 108 6.75 -12.03 9.13
CA GLY A 108 5.80 -13.09 8.84
C GLY A 108 6.47 -14.41 8.47
N LEU A 109 7.52 -14.36 7.65
CA LEU A 109 8.24 -15.55 7.20
C LEU A 109 9.12 -16.19 8.28
N HIS A 110 9.70 -15.38 9.18
CA HIS A 110 10.78 -15.85 10.04
C HIS A 110 10.48 -15.82 11.54
N ASN A 111 9.46 -15.07 12.00
CA ASN A 111 9.26 -14.82 13.43
C ASN A 111 7.81 -15.06 13.91
N LEU A 112 6.79 -14.65 13.14
CA LEU A 112 5.43 -14.51 13.68
C LEU A 112 4.61 -15.79 13.61
N PHE A 113 4.88 -16.68 12.65
CA PHE A 113 4.05 -17.84 12.36
C PHE A 113 4.86 -19.15 12.35
N THR A 114 5.90 -19.21 13.20
CA THR A 114 6.83 -20.35 13.26
C THR A 114 6.21 -21.65 13.78
N ASP A 115 5.10 -21.55 14.51
CA ASP A 115 4.36 -22.70 15.05
C ASP A 115 3.38 -23.30 14.02
N LEU A 116 3.23 -22.66 12.85
CA LEU A 116 2.42 -23.13 11.74
C LEU A 116 3.29 -23.84 10.68
N PRO A 117 2.68 -24.59 9.76
CA PRO A 117 3.40 -25.14 8.61
C PRO A 117 4.15 -24.03 7.85
N PRO A 118 5.26 -24.34 7.18
CA PRO A 118 6.02 -23.33 6.42
C PRO A 118 5.13 -22.59 5.41
N ILE A 119 5.35 -21.28 5.30
CA ILE A 119 4.66 -20.43 4.31
C ILE A 119 5.15 -20.83 2.92
N ASP A 120 4.19 -21.13 2.03
CA ASP A 120 4.42 -21.52 0.64
C ASP A 120 4.55 -20.30 -0.28
N LEU A 121 3.67 -19.31 -0.08
CA LEU A 121 3.47 -18.16 -0.96
C LEU A 121 3.25 -16.89 -0.14
N VAL A 122 3.78 -15.77 -0.62
CA VAL A 122 3.44 -14.44 -0.08
C VAL A 122 2.56 -13.69 -1.09
N ILE A 123 1.41 -13.22 -0.63
CA ILE A 123 0.55 -12.30 -1.37
C ILE A 123 0.68 -10.93 -0.71
N SER A 124 1.07 -9.93 -1.49
CA SER A 124 1.11 -8.54 -1.05
C SER A 124 -0.04 -7.76 -1.70
N GLY A 125 -0.91 -7.19 -0.89
CA GLY A 125 -2.12 -6.48 -1.31
C GLY A 125 -3.40 -7.04 -0.67
N PRO A 126 -4.58 -6.79 -1.28
CA PRO A 126 -4.77 -6.01 -2.51
C PRO A 126 -4.58 -4.52 -2.27
N ASN A 127 -3.82 -3.87 -3.11
CA ASN A 127 -3.64 -2.42 -3.05
C ASN A 127 -4.93 -1.69 -3.45
N HIS A 128 -5.22 -0.62 -2.76
CA HIS A 128 -6.30 0.32 -3.11
C HIS A 128 -5.84 1.25 -4.24
N GLY A 129 -6.04 0.80 -5.48
CA GLY A 129 -5.58 1.40 -6.71
C GLY A 129 -4.56 0.52 -7.46
N ARG A 130 -4.38 0.79 -8.74
CA ARG A 130 -3.49 -0.01 -9.61
C ARG A 130 -2.02 0.30 -9.39
N ASN A 131 -1.19 -0.71 -9.59
CA ASN A 131 0.27 -0.62 -9.64
C ASN A 131 0.75 -1.07 -11.03
N ALA A 132 0.47 -0.26 -12.05
CA ALA A 132 0.83 -0.49 -13.44
C ALA A 132 1.84 0.56 -13.92
N SER A 133 2.87 0.16 -14.59
CA SER A 133 4.04 0.90 -15.09
C SER A 133 5.28 0.81 -14.20
N THR A 134 6.44 1.11 -14.78
CA THR A 134 7.75 1.05 -14.10
C THR A 134 7.77 1.87 -12.81
N ILE A 135 7.21 3.08 -12.83
CA ILE A 135 7.29 3.97 -11.67
C ILE A 135 6.50 3.43 -10.47
N TYR A 136 5.34 2.83 -10.72
CA TYR A 136 4.57 2.19 -9.66
C TYR A 136 5.23 0.91 -9.17
N ASN A 137 5.78 0.09 -10.08
CA ASN A 137 6.50 -1.11 -9.68
C ASN A 137 7.68 -0.81 -8.74
N LEU A 138 8.36 0.34 -8.92
CA LEU A 138 9.49 0.74 -8.08
C LEU A 138 9.06 1.43 -6.77
N SER A 139 7.96 2.17 -6.79
CA SER A 139 7.51 2.96 -5.63
C SER A 139 6.44 2.28 -4.79
N SER A 140 5.77 1.26 -5.29
CA SER A 140 4.68 0.57 -4.60
C SER A 140 5.19 -0.26 -3.41
N GLY A 141 4.59 -0.04 -2.25
CA GLY A 141 4.79 -0.91 -1.10
C GLY A 141 4.20 -2.30 -1.31
N THR A 142 3.10 -2.43 -2.08
CA THR A 142 2.52 -3.71 -2.46
C THR A 142 3.51 -4.55 -3.26
N VAL A 143 4.11 -3.98 -4.33
CA VAL A 143 5.16 -4.68 -5.08
C VAL A 143 6.39 -4.93 -4.21
N GLY A 144 6.71 -3.98 -3.31
CA GLY A 144 7.81 -4.09 -2.35
C GLY A 144 7.69 -5.28 -1.40
N GLY A 145 6.48 -5.57 -0.90
CA GLY A 145 6.22 -6.75 -0.06
C GLY A 145 6.41 -8.07 -0.81
N ALA A 146 5.94 -8.15 -2.05
CA ALA A 146 6.15 -9.32 -2.90
C ALA A 146 7.62 -9.49 -3.31
N LEU A 147 8.33 -8.40 -3.60
CA LEU A 147 9.77 -8.41 -3.83
C LEU A 147 10.54 -8.94 -2.62
N GLU A 148 10.15 -8.53 -1.41
CA GLU A 148 10.79 -9.04 -0.19
C GLU A 148 10.65 -10.54 -0.04
N ALA A 149 9.49 -11.10 -0.40
CA ALA A 149 9.30 -12.55 -0.41
C ALA A 149 10.32 -13.26 -1.30
N VAL A 150 10.58 -12.71 -2.49
CA VAL A 150 11.59 -13.26 -3.41
C VAL A 150 12.99 -13.24 -2.80
N PHE A 151 13.38 -12.15 -2.15
CA PHE A 151 14.67 -12.07 -1.46
C PHE A 151 14.78 -13.03 -0.26
N CYS A 152 13.64 -13.46 0.29
CA CYS A 152 13.55 -14.52 1.30
C CYS A 152 13.43 -15.93 0.70
N GLY A 153 13.63 -16.10 -0.61
CA GLY A 153 13.54 -17.40 -1.29
C GLY A 153 12.13 -17.94 -1.44
N LYS A 154 11.10 -17.07 -1.40
CA LYS A 154 9.70 -17.43 -1.55
C LYS A 154 9.12 -16.86 -2.84
N ARG A 155 8.08 -17.50 -3.38
CA ARG A 155 7.29 -16.94 -4.46
C ARG A 155 6.47 -15.76 -3.97
N GLY A 156 6.41 -14.67 -4.74
CA GLY A 156 5.67 -13.45 -4.42
C GLY A 156 4.61 -13.13 -5.45
N ILE A 157 3.42 -12.71 -5.01
CA ILE A 157 2.38 -12.15 -5.87
C ILE A 157 1.96 -10.80 -5.30
N ALA A 158 2.11 -9.74 -6.08
CA ALA A 158 1.54 -8.43 -5.79
C ALA A 158 0.17 -8.33 -6.44
N ILE A 159 -0.86 -7.94 -5.69
CA ILE A 159 -2.24 -7.79 -6.18
C ILE A 159 -2.69 -6.36 -5.96
N SER A 160 -3.30 -5.77 -6.99
CA SER A 160 -3.87 -4.42 -6.95
C SER A 160 -5.28 -4.43 -7.51
N PHE A 161 -6.22 -3.83 -6.79
CA PHE A 161 -7.59 -3.58 -7.25
C PHE A 161 -7.68 -2.15 -7.80
N GLY A 162 -7.92 -2.04 -9.08
CA GLY A 162 -7.56 -0.92 -9.95
C GLY A 162 -8.36 0.38 -9.79
N SER A 163 -9.10 0.59 -8.70
CA SER A 163 -9.82 1.84 -8.45
C SER A 163 -9.56 2.38 -7.05
N LYS A 164 -9.57 3.70 -6.92
CA LYS A 164 -9.61 4.43 -5.65
C LYS A 164 -11.00 5.01 -5.35
N ASP A 165 -11.93 4.86 -6.27
CA ASP A 165 -13.31 5.24 -6.03
C ASP A 165 -14.00 4.18 -5.16
N PRO A 166 -14.96 4.55 -4.33
CA PRO A 166 -15.75 3.59 -3.56
C PRO A 166 -16.38 2.54 -4.47
N GLN A 167 -16.30 1.27 -4.08
CA GLN A 167 -16.84 0.15 -4.82
C GLN A 167 -17.95 -0.53 -4.03
N THR A 168 -18.89 -1.15 -4.73
CA THR A 168 -19.90 -2.00 -4.08
C THR A 168 -19.29 -3.32 -3.62
N ASP A 169 -19.87 -3.94 -2.60
CA ASP A 169 -19.43 -5.23 -2.08
C ASP A 169 -19.42 -6.31 -3.17
N SER A 170 -20.37 -6.25 -4.12
CA SER A 170 -20.44 -7.19 -5.25
C SER A 170 -19.23 -7.10 -6.18
N VAL A 171 -18.76 -5.87 -6.47
CA VAL A 171 -17.56 -5.62 -7.27
C VAL A 171 -16.31 -6.09 -6.53
N ILE A 172 -16.22 -5.79 -5.24
CA ILE A 172 -15.07 -6.21 -4.40
C ILE A 172 -15.00 -7.73 -4.33
N ALA A 173 -16.13 -8.40 -4.07
CA ALA A 173 -16.21 -9.84 -4.02
C ALA A 173 -15.85 -10.51 -5.35
N ALA A 174 -16.32 -9.96 -6.49
CA ALA A 174 -15.96 -10.48 -7.81
C ALA A 174 -14.45 -10.37 -8.08
N ALA A 175 -13.83 -9.24 -7.72
CA ALA A 175 -12.39 -9.06 -7.84
C ALA A 175 -11.61 -10.02 -6.93
N ALA A 176 -12.07 -10.25 -5.69
CA ALA A 176 -11.46 -11.18 -4.76
C ALA A 176 -11.53 -12.63 -5.27
N ARG A 177 -12.69 -13.08 -5.75
CA ARG A 177 -12.83 -14.41 -6.36
C ARG A 177 -11.91 -14.61 -7.57
N LEU A 178 -11.84 -13.60 -8.45
CA LEU A 178 -10.91 -13.68 -9.59
C LEU A 178 -9.45 -13.74 -9.12
N ALA A 179 -9.08 -12.94 -8.11
CA ALA A 179 -7.74 -12.97 -7.54
C ALA A 179 -7.38 -14.36 -7.01
N VAL A 180 -8.26 -15.01 -6.25
CA VAL A 180 -8.04 -16.35 -5.72
C VAL A 180 -7.92 -17.41 -6.83
N LYS A 181 -8.76 -17.32 -7.87
CA LYS A 181 -8.63 -18.20 -9.07
C LYS A 181 -7.27 -18.04 -9.74
N LEU A 182 -6.80 -16.79 -9.87
CA LEU A 182 -5.49 -16.47 -10.47
C LEU A 182 -4.35 -16.97 -9.61
N VAL A 183 -4.39 -16.76 -8.31
CA VAL A 183 -3.39 -17.29 -7.36
C VAL A 183 -3.27 -18.79 -7.50
N GLY A 184 -4.40 -19.51 -7.50
CA GLY A 184 -4.42 -20.96 -7.68
C GLY A 184 -3.88 -21.42 -9.04
N HIS A 185 -4.21 -20.69 -10.11
CA HIS A 185 -3.69 -20.98 -11.46
C HIS A 185 -2.19 -20.77 -11.54
N LEU A 186 -1.70 -19.61 -11.12
CA LEU A 186 -0.28 -19.25 -11.16
C LEU A 186 0.56 -20.17 -10.27
N TRP A 187 0.06 -20.54 -9.10
CA TRP A 187 0.75 -21.49 -8.23
C TRP A 187 1.00 -22.84 -8.91
N ARG A 188 0.00 -23.40 -9.56
CA ARG A 188 0.10 -24.69 -10.26
C ARG A 188 0.95 -24.63 -11.53
N ASN A 189 1.00 -23.48 -12.18
CA ASN A 189 1.65 -23.26 -13.47
C ASN A 189 2.77 -22.21 -13.37
N TRP A 190 3.46 -22.16 -12.24
CA TRP A 190 4.52 -21.17 -12.03
C TRP A 190 5.68 -21.38 -13.01
N ASP A 191 5.95 -20.36 -13.83
CA ASP A 191 7.11 -20.38 -14.74
C ASP A 191 8.40 -20.16 -13.92
N GLU A 192 9.36 -21.07 -14.02
CA GLU A 192 10.63 -21.03 -13.25
C GLU A 192 11.49 -19.78 -13.55
N ARG A 193 11.22 -19.10 -14.64
CA ARG A 193 11.87 -17.85 -14.98
C ARG A 193 11.31 -16.65 -14.25
N VAL A 194 10.14 -16.79 -13.62
CA VAL A 194 9.41 -15.73 -12.93
C VAL A 194 9.67 -15.81 -11.44
N GLU A 195 10.05 -14.68 -10.86
CA GLU A 195 10.31 -14.58 -9.43
C GLU A 195 9.08 -14.02 -8.68
N LEU A 196 8.36 -13.09 -9.32
CA LEU A 196 7.08 -12.58 -8.80
C LEU A 196 6.10 -12.24 -9.93
N TYR A 197 4.81 -12.27 -9.59
CA TYR A 197 3.76 -11.73 -10.46
C TYR A 197 3.21 -10.43 -9.88
N ASN A 198 2.98 -9.44 -10.75
CA ASN A 198 2.23 -8.22 -10.43
C ASN A 198 0.89 -8.26 -11.17
N ILE A 199 -0.20 -8.33 -10.41
CA ILE A 199 -1.57 -8.47 -10.90
C ILE A 199 -2.33 -7.19 -10.67
N ASN A 200 -2.97 -6.66 -11.71
CA ASN A 200 -3.88 -5.54 -11.62
C ASN A 200 -5.27 -5.96 -12.11
N ILE A 201 -6.26 -5.92 -11.23
CA ILE A 201 -7.65 -6.32 -11.50
C ILE A 201 -8.50 -5.06 -11.59
N PRO A 202 -9.19 -4.81 -12.73
CA PRO A 202 -10.10 -3.67 -12.85
C PRO A 202 -11.35 -3.90 -11.99
N MET A 203 -11.85 -2.83 -11.35
CA MET A 203 -13.01 -2.90 -10.47
C MET A 203 -14.29 -2.74 -11.28
N ARG A 204 -14.95 -3.88 -11.58
CA ARG A 204 -16.20 -3.98 -12.33
C ARG A 204 -16.95 -5.27 -12.00
N GLU A 205 -18.27 -5.26 -12.08
CA GLU A 205 -19.11 -6.41 -11.69
C GLU A 205 -18.86 -7.66 -12.53
N ASP A 206 -18.58 -7.50 -13.82
CA ASP A 206 -18.37 -8.57 -14.77
C ASP A 206 -16.88 -8.98 -14.93
N VAL A 207 -16.02 -8.61 -13.98
CA VAL A 207 -14.57 -8.81 -14.07
C VAL A 207 -14.18 -10.28 -14.25
N GLU A 208 -14.94 -11.21 -13.67
CA GLU A 208 -14.68 -12.65 -13.78
C GLU A 208 -14.87 -13.19 -15.22
N GLY A 209 -15.65 -12.49 -16.04
CA GLY A 209 -15.86 -12.82 -17.47
C GLY A 209 -14.94 -12.07 -18.41
N GLN A 210 -14.10 -11.16 -17.92
CA GLN A 210 -13.20 -10.38 -18.76
C GLN A 210 -11.88 -11.12 -19.02
N PRO A 211 -11.18 -10.79 -20.12
CA PRO A 211 -9.88 -11.39 -20.41
C PRO A 211 -8.86 -11.15 -19.28
N VAL A 212 -8.06 -12.18 -19.05
CA VAL A 212 -6.85 -12.12 -18.21
C VAL A 212 -5.65 -12.28 -19.13
N LEU A 213 -4.76 -11.29 -19.14
CA LEU A 213 -3.67 -11.22 -20.11
C LEU A 213 -2.32 -11.14 -19.43
N TYR A 214 -1.34 -11.90 -19.94
CA TYR A 214 0.06 -11.61 -19.66
C TYR A 214 0.46 -10.29 -20.32
N THR A 215 1.13 -9.44 -19.56
CA THR A 215 1.47 -8.08 -20.00
C THR A 215 2.94 -7.78 -19.76
N ARG A 216 3.44 -6.76 -20.48
CA ARG A 216 4.72 -6.12 -20.18
C ARG A 216 4.49 -4.86 -19.35
N THR A 217 5.43 -4.51 -18.50
CA THR A 217 5.41 -3.24 -17.77
C THR A 217 5.47 -2.06 -18.74
N LEU A 218 4.58 -1.09 -18.59
CA LEU A 218 4.66 0.19 -19.32
C LEU A 218 5.89 0.96 -18.84
N PRO A 219 6.88 1.26 -19.70
CA PRO A 219 7.99 2.13 -19.33
C PRO A 219 7.50 3.56 -19.10
N TYR A 220 7.58 4.03 -17.87
CA TYR A 220 7.26 5.40 -17.51
C TYR A 220 8.20 5.91 -16.41
N TYR A 221 8.71 7.11 -16.61
CA TYR A 221 9.67 7.76 -15.73
C TYR A 221 9.24 9.20 -15.47
N TRP A 222 9.56 9.74 -14.29
CA TRP A 222 9.39 11.15 -14.01
C TRP A 222 10.35 11.97 -14.86
N SER A 223 9.87 12.42 -16.01
CA SER A 223 10.68 13.22 -16.94
C SER A 223 10.51 14.72 -16.73
N ARG A 224 9.49 15.14 -16.00
CA ARG A 224 9.15 16.55 -15.80
C ARG A 224 8.61 16.78 -14.39
N GLY A 225 9.07 17.89 -13.79
CA GLY A 225 8.58 18.37 -12.51
C GLY A 225 9.17 17.64 -11.29
N CYS A 226 8.81 18.15 -10.13
CA CYS A 226 9.18 17.63 -8.82
C CYS A 226 7.94 17.06 -8.12
N LEU A 227 8.12 15.98 -7.36
CA LEU A 227 7.05 15.39 -6.53
C LEU A 227 6.69 16.26 -5.32
N TYR A 228 7.47 17.27 -5.07
CA TYR A 228 7.31 18.16 -3.91
C TYR A 228 7.16 19.60 -4.36
N ALA A 229 6.27 20.34 -3.71
CA ALA A 229 6.16 21.79 -3.83
C ALA A 229 6.57 22.48 -2.54
N GLU A 230 7.21 23.63 -2.68
CA GLU A 230 7.56 24.46 -1.54
C GLU A 230 6.31 25.05 -0.90
N THR A 231 6.24 25.00 0.43
CA THR A 231 5.12 25.52 1.20
C THR A 231 5.55 26.74 2.01
N ASP A 232 4.73 27.78 1.99
CA ASP A 232 4.88 28.92 2.87
C ASP A 232 4.10 28.65 4.17
N ARG A 233 4.81 28.24 5.20
CA ARG A 233 4.24 27.87 6.49
C ARG A 233 3.42 29.00 7.12
N ARG A 234 3.83 30.25 6.91
CA ARG A 234 3.11 31.43 7.41
C ARG A 234 1.73 31.58 6.76
N LYS A 235 1.63 31.29 5.47
CA LYS A 235 0.34 31.33 4.75
C LYS A 235 -0.56 30.14 5.12
N GLU A 236 0.01 28.98 5.42
CA GLU A 236 -0.78 27.81 5.87
C GLU A 236 -1.30 27.99 7.30
N GLU A 237 -0.49 28.51 8.23
CA GLU A 237 -0.94 28.85 9.58
C GLU A 237 -2.02 29.95 9.57
N ALA A 238 -1.83 30.99 8.77
CA ALA A 238 -2.85 32.05 8.59
C ALA A 238 -4.17 31.46 8.03
N ARG A 239 -4.11 30.55 7.06
CA ARG A 239 -5.31 29.85 6.55
C ARG A 239 -5.97 28.95 7.58
N ARG A 240 -5.20 28.23 8.41
CA ARG A 240 -5.75 27.39 9.49
C ARG A 240 -6.46 28.23 10.55
N VAL A 241 -5.89 29.37 10.92
CA VAL A 241 -6.51 30.31 11.85
C VAL A 241 -7.78 30.91 11.26
N LEU A 242 -7.79 31.30 9.98
CA LEU A 242 -8.98 31.80 9.30
C LEU A 242 -10.09 30.74 9.21
N ASN A 243 -9.75 29.50 8.83
CA ASN A 243 -10.73 28.41 8.72
C ASN A 243 -11.19 27.90 10.09
N GLY A 244 -10.37 27.99 11.14
CA GLY A 244 -10.75 27.69 12.52
C GLY A 244 -11.69 28.75 13.11
N ALA A 245 -11.54 30.02 12.72
CA ALA A 245 -12.41 31.11 13.15
C ALA A 245 -13.78 31.12 12.46
N THR A 246 -13.91 30.51 11.27
CA THR A 246 -15.17 30.43 10.50
C THR A 246 -16.07 29.26 10.90
N ASN A 247 -15.54 28.24 11.59
CA ASN A 247 -16.34 27.10 12.08
C ASN A 247 -17.08 27.37 13.40
N GLY A 248 -17.03 28.60 13.91
CA GLY A 248 -17.71 29.02 15.15
C GLY A 248 -19.08 29.69 14.97
N VAL A 249 -19.55 29.95 13.74
CA VAL A 249 -20.85 30.61 13.52
C VAL A 249 -21.56 30.06 12.30
N ASN A 250 -22.74 29.48 12.57
CA ASN A 250 -23.83 29.13 11.65
C ASN A 250 -23.69 27.92 10.71
N GLY A 251 -24.42 26.87 11.10
CA GLY A 251 -24.93 25.90 10.16
C GLY A 251 -25.97 26.49 9.22
N VAL A 252 -25.78 26.33 7.91
CA VAL A 252 -26.84 26.16 6.91
C VAL A 252 -26.19 25.46 5.69
N HIS A 253 -26.80 24.35 5.32
CA HIS A 253 -26.50 23.58 4.11
C HIS A 253 -26.61 24.43 2.83
N LYS A 254 -25.63 24.28 1.94
CA LYS A 254 -25.85 24.39 0.50
C LYS A 254 -24.89 23.49 -0.25
N GLU A 255 -25.48 22.49 -0.89
CA GLU A 255 -24.83 21.65 -1.89
C GLU A 255 -24.40 22.49 -3.08
N THR A 256 -23.17 22.36 -3.52
CA THR A 256 -22.81 22.63 -4.92
C THR A 256 -21.78 21.59 -5.37
N ASN A 257 -22.16 20.86 -6.40
CA ASN A 257 -21.32 19.97 -7.18
C ASN A 257 -20.04 20.68 -7.66
N GLY A 258 -18.91 20.07 -7.40
CA GLY A 258 -17.62 20.48 -7.94
C GLY A 258 -16.65 19.31 -7.90
N VAL A 259 -16.46 18.72 -9.07
CA VAL A 259 -15.39 17.76 -9.36
C VAL A 259 -14.06 18.42 -9.10
N ASN A 260 -13.33 17.97 -8.07
CA ASN A 260 -11.86 18.05 -7.97
C ASN A 260 -11.44 17.70 -6.55
N GLY A 261 -10.60 16.71 -6.41
CA GLY A 261 -9.95 16.52 -5.13
C GLY A 261 -9.24 15.18 -5.02
N VAL A 262 -8.07 15.09 -5.63
CA VAL A 262 -7.05 14.18 -5.11
C VAL A 262 -6.64 14.75 -3.76
N ASN A 263 -7.34 14.39 -2.70
CA ASN A 263 -6.96 14.74 -1.35
C ASN A 263 -5.83 13.85 -0.88
N GLY A 264 -4.79 14.55 -0.51
CA GLY A 264 -3.51 14.09 -0.07
C GLY A 264 -3.56 13.07 1.05
N VAL A 265 -2.59 12.23 1.01
CA VAL A 265 -2.08 11.42 2.10
C VAL A 265 -1.92 12.33 3.32
N ASN A 266 -2.75 12.15 4.34
CA ASN A 266 -2.55 12.80 5.63
C ASN A 266 -1.29 12.26 6.27
N GLY A 267 -0.45 13.22 6.62
CA GLY A 267 0.90 13.05 7.08
C GLY A 267 1.08 12.08 8.22
N VAL A 268 2.22 11.48 8.20
CA VAL A 268 2.90 10.87 9.33
C VAL A 268 2.91 11.89 10.47
N ASN A 269 2.12 11.65 11.51
CA ASN A 269 2.22 12.40 12.75
C ASN A 269 3.53 12.05 13.43
N GLY A 270 4.29 13.13 13.66
CA GLY A 270 5.62 13.11 14.16
C GLY A 270 5.79 12.39 15.48
N VAL A 271 6.98 11.91 15.63
CA VAL A 271 7.63 11.44 16.83
C VAL A 271 7.43 12.46 17.96
N ASN A 272 6.74 12.07 19.04
CA ASN A 272 6.74 12.81 20.29
C ASN A 272 8.08 12.60 20.98
N GLY A 273 8.92 13.62 20.90
CA GLY A 273 10.14 13.72 21.68
C GLY A 273 9.83 14.11 23.12
N VAL A 274 10.44 13.40 23.99
CA VAL A 274 10.88 13.61 25.37
C VAL A 274 10.48 14.94 26.05
N ASN A 275 9.76 14.81 27.18
CA ASN A 275 9.54 15.84 28.19
C ASN A 275 10.86 16.28 28.84
N GLY A 276 11.25 17.51 28.60
CA GLY A 276 12.20 18.24 29.42
C GLY A 276 11.52 19.49 29.98
N ALA A 277 11.32 19.51 31.30
CA ALA A 277 10.82 20.70 31.99
C ALA A 277 11.91 21.78 31.98
N HIS A 278 11.58 22.96 31.45
CA HIS A 278 12.32 24.17 31.76
C HIS A 278 11.37 25.34 32.08
N HIS A 279 11.73 25.98 33.17
CA HIS A 279 11.14 27.16 33.77
C HIS A 279 11.06 28.34 32.80
N GLY A 280 10.02 29.17 33.00
CA GLY A 280 9.79 30.38 32.23
C GLY A 280 10.85 31.45 32.41
N GLU A 281 11.08 32.19 31.35
CA GLU A 281 11.63 33.53 31.33
C GLU A 281 10.98 34.37 30.20
N PRO A 282 11.07 35.69 30.22
CA PRO A 282 10.02 36.60 29.78
C PRO A 282 10.02 36.88 28.28
N GLU A 283 8.86 37.35 27.84
CA GLU A 283 8.60 37.85 26.49
C GLU A 283 9.70 38.78 26.00
N ALA A 284 10.44 38.36 24.97
CA ALA A 284 11.34 39.22 24.21
C ALA A 284 10.62 39.69 22.93
N GLU A 285 10.62 40.99 22.76
CA GLU A 285 10.08 41.73 21.63
C GLU A 285 10.49 41.11 20.28
N ALA A 286 9.54 41.05 19.37
CA ALA A 286 9.73 40.54 18.02
C ALA A 286 10.68 41.46 17.23
N GLU A 287 11.95 41.06 17.09
CA GLU A 287 12.84 41.66 16.10
C GLU A 287 12.36 41.31 14.69
N ALA A 288 12.08 42.34 13.93
CA ALA A 288 11.77 42.27 12.51
C ALA A 288 13.02 41.80 11.74
N GLY A 289 12.90 40.68 11.03
CA GLY A 289 13.74 40.46 9.86
C GLY A 289 14.73 39.29 9.86
N THR A 290 14.58 38.23 10.66
CA THR A 290 15.36 37.00 10.41
C THR A 290 14.63 36.16 9.34
N VAL A 291 15.10 36.24 8.10
CA VAL A 291 14.66 35.35 7.04
C VAL A 291 15.02 33.91 7.48
N SER A 292 14.03 33.11 7.79
CA SER A 292 14.23 31.72 8.13
C SER A 292 15.07 31.04 7.05
N LYS A 293 16.22 30.47 7.43
CA LYS A 293 17.06 29.68 6.49
C LYS A 293 16.44 28.32 6.15
N GLN A 294 15.26 28.00 6.67
CA GLN A 294 14.55 26.76 6.45
C GLN A 294 13.52 26.91 5.33
N ARG A 295 13.51 25.95 4.43
CA ARG A 295 12.51 25.82 3.36
C ARG A 295 11.67 24.58 3.67
N HIS A 296 10.37 24.66 3.47
CA HIS A 296 9.43 23.59 3.75
C HIS A 296 8.81 23.07 2.46
N PHE A 297 8.78 21.77 2.30
CA PHE A 297 8.23 21.11 1.11
C PHE A 297 7.18 20.10 1.53
N LYS A 298 6.13 19.94 0.73
CA LYS A 298 5.13 18.90 0.89
C LYS A 298 4.95 18.12 -0.41
N TRP A 299 4.48 16.91 -0.29
CA TRP A 299 4.09 16.10 -1.44
C TRP A 299 3.05 16.85 -2.27
N SER A 300 3.31 17.05 -3.52
CA SER A 300 2.48 17.79 -4.47
C SER A 300 2.76 17.31 -5.89
N ALA A 301 2.63 16.00 -6.10
CA ALA A 301 2.87 15.43 -7.41
C ALA A 301 1.81 15.90 -8.42
N ASP A 302 2.24 16.49 -9.52
CA ASP A 302 1.39 16.69 -10.69
C ASP A 302 1.34 15.37 -11.48
N LEU A 303 0.21 14.69 -11.41
CA LEU A 303 0.00 13.41 -12.06
C LEU A 303 -0.66 13.55 -13.47
N SER A 304 -0.80 14.76 -14.00
CA SER A 304 -1.48 15.01 -15.27
C SER A 304 -0.77 14.36 -16.45
N ASP A 305 0.55 14.51 -16.53
CA ASP A 305 1.38 13.88 -17.58
C ASP A 305 1.32 12.35 -17.47
N MET A 306 1.38 11.82 -16.26
CA MET A 306 1.25 10.37 -16.02
C MET A 306 -0.11 9.85 -16.44
N LYS A 307 -1.21 10.54 -16.09
CA LYS A 307 -2.57 10.13 -16.51
C LYS A 307 -2.68 10.09 -18.02
N LYS A 308 -2.14 11.09 -18.71
CA LYS A 308 -2.10 11.13 -20.18
C LYS A 308 -1.31 9.95 -20.75
N ARG A 309 -0.12 9.68 -20.26
CA ARG A 309 0.72 8.56 -20.71
C ARG A 309 0.09 7.20 -20.45
N LEU A 310 -0.62 7.05 -19.34
CA LEU A 310 -1.38 5.83 -19.06
C LEU A 310 -2.54 5.66 -20.05
N GLN A 311 -3.24 6.74 -20.42
CA GLN A 311 -4.33 6.70 -21.40
C GLN A 311 -3.83 6.42 -22.82
N GLU A 312 -2.64 6.91 -23.17
CA GLU A 312 -1.97 6.71 -24.47
C GLU A 312 -1.07 5.46 -24.47
N SER A 313 -1.19 4.58 -23.46
CA SER A 313 -0.32 3.41 -23.34
C SER A 313 -0.56 2.39 -24.44
N GLU A 314 0.52 1.74 -24.88
CA GLU A 314 0.50 0.75 -25.94
C GLU A 314 -0.21 -0.54 -25.52
N GLU A 315 -0.87 -1.18 -26.47
CA GLU A 315 -1.47 -2.50 -26.31
C GLU A 315 -0.43 -3.53 -25.82
N GLY A 316 -0.86 -4.44 -24.94
CA GLY A 316 -0.01 -5.45 -24.31
C GLY A 316 0.80 -4.92 -23.12
N THR A 317 0.64 -3.64 -22.73
CA THR A 317 1.18 -3.15 -21.46
C THR A 317 0.18 -3.33 -20.32
N ASP A 318 0.69 -3.39 -19.09
CA ASP A 318 -0.08 -3.51 -17.85
C ASP A 318 -1.11 -2.37 -17.71
N ALA A 319 -0.68 -1.14 -17.97
CA ALA A 319 -1.54 0.03 -17.88
C ALA A 319 -2.65 0.01 -18.92
N HIS A 320 -2.33 -0.25 -20.18
CA HIS A 320 -3.33 -0.35 -21.27
C HIS A 320 -4.37 -1.42 -20.94
N THR A 321 -3.92 -2.60 -20.53
CA THR A 321 -4.79 -3.74 -20.25
C THR A 321 -5.80 -3.44 -19.14
N VAL A 322 -5.33 -2.92 -18.00
CA VAL A 322 -6.23 -2.64 -16.86
C VAL A 322 -7.17 -1.47 -17.13
N LEU A 323 -6.73 -0.44 -17.87
CA LEU A 323 -7.57 0.69 -18.23
C LEU A 323 -8.67 0.33 -19.22
N ASN A 324 -8.43 -0.69 -20.06
CA ASN A 324 -9.43 -1.22 -20.99
C ASN A 324 -10.30 -2.33 -20.37
N GLY A 325 -10.26 -2.48 -19.06
CA GLY A 325 -11.18 -3.35 -18.31
C GLY A 325 -10.81 -4.83 -18.28
N SER A 326 -9.60 -5.19 -18.70
CA SER A 326 -9.06 -6.55 -18.61
C SER A 326 -8.07 -6.68 -17.46
N THR A 327 -7.91 -7.89 -16.91
CA THR A 327 -6.95 -8.15 -15.86
C THR A 327 -5.55 -8.30 -16.43
N SER A 328 -4.61 -7.56 -15.87
CA SER A 328 -3.19 -7.61 -16.23
C SER A 328 -2.42 -8.51 -15.28
N VAL A 329 -1.61 -9.42 -15.82
CA VAL A 329 -0.67 -10.27 -15.10
C VAL A 329 0.72 -10.02 -15.67
N THR A 330 1.57 -9.33 -14.93
CA THR A 330 2.94 -9.02 -15.35
C THR A 330 3.90 -9.96 -14.63
N ALA A 331 4.61 -10.79 -15.39
CA ALA A 331 5.65 -11.67 -14.89
C ALA A 331 6.96 -10.89 -14.75
N LEU A 332 7.51 -10.84 -13.54
CA LEU A 332 8.67 -9.99 -13.21
C LEU A 332 9.82 -10.80 -12.62
N ARG A 333 11.02 -10.23 -12.73
CA ARG A 333 12.21 -10.63 -11.98
C ARG A 333 12.54 -9.57 -10.92
N ALA A 334 13.00 -10.03 -9.78
CA ALA A 334 13.38 -9.18 -8.65
C ALA A 334 14.86 -8.79 -8.69
N ASN A 335 15.33 -8.29 -9.84
CA ASN A 335 16.72 -7.92 -10.00
C ASN A 335 16.90 -6.63 -10.81
N PHE A 336 18.01 -5.93 -10.50
CA PHE A 336 18.58 -4.87 -11.33
C PHE A 336 19.83 -5.45 -11.98
N TRP A 337 19.64 -6.22 -13.06
CA TRP A 337 20.75 -6.85 -13.76
C TRP A 337 21.61 -5.80 -14.44
N HIS A 338 22.94 -5.98 -14.40
CA HIS A 338 23.87 -5.11 -15.12
C HIS A 338 23.63 -5.18 -16.64
N VAL A 339 24.09 -4.17 -17.36
CA VAL A 339 24.03 -4.17 -18.82
C VAL A 339 25.15 -5.10 -19.36
N PRO A 340 24.80 -6.19 -20.07
CA PRO A 340 25.79 -7.10 -20.60
C PRO A 340 26.81 -6.38 -21.50
N GLY A 341 28.09 -6.69 -21.31
CA GLY A 341 29.17 -6.09 -22.05
C GLY A 341 29.76 -4.81 -21.40
N LEU A 342 29.21 -4.40 -20.24
CA LEU A 342 29.77 -3.32 -19.44
C LEU A 342 30.33 -3.87 -18.12
N GLU A 343 31.22 -4.86 -18.24
CA GLU A 343 31.96 -5.45 -17.12
C GLU A 343 33.47 -5.26 -17.35
N GLY A 344 34.24 -5.25 -16.26
CA GLY A 344 35.69 -5.19 -16.27
C GLY A 344 36.27 -3.80 -16.01
N PRO A 345 37.57 -3.62 -16.23
CA PRO A 345 38.23 -2.35 -15.98
C PRO A 345 37.69 -1.23 -16.85
N ILE A 346 37.52 -0.05 -16.27
CA ILE A 346 37.25 1.18 -17.01
C ILE A 346 38.61 1.85 -17.25
N ASP A 347 38.97 2.04 -18.51
CA ASP A 347 40.17 2.83 -18.88
C ASP A 347 39.79 4.32 -18.74
N LEU A 348 40.30 4.94 -17.69
CA LEU A 348 40.16 6.37 -17.46
C LEU A 348 41.37 7.06 -18.12
N GLU A 349 41.21 7.56 -19.33
CA GLU A 349 42.15 8.52 -19.88
C GLU A 349 42.14 9.76 -18.98
N LEU A 350 43.24 9.98 -18.23
CA LEU A 350 43.50 11.16 -17.40
C LEU A 350 44.09 12.29 -18.23
#